data_b3d3cd710ae671e6f89bcabbc9fadc00
#
_entry.id   b3d3cd710ae671e6f89bcabbc9fadc00
#
_cell.length_a   1.000
_cell.length_b   1.000
_cell.length_c   1.000
_cell.angle_alpha   90.00
_cell.angle_beta   90.00
_cell.angle_gamma   90.00
#
_symmetry.space_group_name_H-M   'P 1'
#
loop_
_entity.id
_entity.type
_entity.pdbx_description
1 polymer ?
#
loop_
_entity_poly.entity_id
_entity_poly.type
_entity_poly.pdbx_seq_one_letter_code
_entity_poly.pdbx_strand_id
1 'polypeptide(L)'
;CDPVKYPDNHFNGWSMGGQNMCDIHLVLKRIVALRFDGLLEQGLHDFMHFLGTSKLEWATLLTDIQRAVRKYHNPNFTITFDCASPFLATANGQIYIQTETKDRTKWVYRMVPSIDELKYATDTRNFRDGVLADGIFKNFTNSPLTENIKVNDVCIYAPGDVNKVGGPKILKGEIDRDKHGAPILDEQGNEQVRKRDSTSWDSFSYAIQMGHNVWSHINAVQEANRQYDSGSVPAMLVEEQFDRLYFRDVVEAIFATPNRDEANAIIEEYSKFWMSII
;
A
#
# COMPACT_ATOMS: atom_id res chain seq x y z
N CYS A 1 18.41 -3.78 20.65
CA CYS A 1 19.19 -4.72 21.48
C CYS A 1 19.85 -3.95 22.60
N ASP A 2 19.99 -4.59 23.77
CA ASP A 2 20.76 -4.06 24.88
C ASP A 2 22.26 -4.29 24.56
N PRO A 3 23.05 -3.23 24.32
CA PRO A 3 24.46 -3.38 23.93
C PRO A 3 25.34 -3.99 25.02
N VAL A 4 24.91 -3.90 26.28
CA VAL A 4 25.61 -4.54 27.40
C VAL A 4 25.37 -6.05 27.42
N LYS A 5 24.14 -6.47 27.09
CA LYS A 5 23.73 -7.87 27.10
C LYS A 5 24.08 -8.61 25.80
N TYR A 6 24.15 -7.89 24.69
CA TYR A 6 24.41 -8.42 23.35
C TYR A 6 25.42 -7.55 22.60
N PRO A 7 26.69 -7.50 23.03
CA PRO A 7 27.69 -6.58 22.49
C PRO A 7 28.02 -6.84 21.01
N ASP A 8 27.87 -8.08 20.56
CA ASP A 8 28.19 -8.47 19.17
C ASP A 8 26.95 -8.53 18.26
N ASN A 9 25.77 -8.18 18.79
CA ASN A 9 24.52 -8.23 18.03
C ASN A 9 23.83 -6.88 18.02
N HIS A 10 23.92 -6.17 16.92
CA HIS A 10 23.17 -4.95 16.68
C HIS A 10 22.34 -5.07 15.40
N PHE A 11 21.24 -4.32 15.35
CA PHE A 11 20.46 -4.19 14.14
C PHE A 11 21.01 -3.03 13.31
N ASN A 12 21.01 -3.18 11.97
CA ASN A 12 21.47 -2.14 11.06
C ASN A 12 20.42 -1.05 10.82
N GLY A 13 19.32 -1.06 11.55
CA GLY A 13 18.26 -0.09 11.38
C GLY A 13 17.10 -0.24 12.34
N TRP A 14 16.07 0.53 12.07
CA TRP A 14 14.90 0.71 12.91
C TRP A 14 13.62 0.40 12.15
N SER A 15 12.60 0.00 12.89
CA SER A 15 11.24 -0.16 12.34
C SER A 15 10.27 0.75 13.10
N MET A 16 9.41 1.44 12.36
CA MET A 16 8.34 2.27 12.90
C MET A 16 6.99 1.79 12.38
N GLY A 17 6.03 1.64 13.29
CA GLY A 17 4.69 1.17 12.95
C GLY A 17 3.64 1.70 13.92
N GLY A 18 2.39 1.25 13.75
CA GLY A 18 1.28 1.64 14.61
C GLY A 18 0.98 3.14 14.53
N GLN A 19 0.90 3.81 15.67
CA GLN A 19 0.56 5.23 15.74
C GLN A 19 1.52 6.17 15.01
N ASN A 20 2.78 5.75 14.79
CA ASN A 20 3.75 6.55 14.04
C ASN A 20 3.30 6.82 12.60
N MET A 21 2.46 5.96 12.03
CA MET A 21 1.99 6.09 10.65
C MET A 21 0.84 7.08 10.48
N CYS A 22 0.38 7.68 11.57
CA CYS A 22 -0.70 8.67 11.58
C CYS A 22 -0.27 9.99 12.22
N ASP A 23 1.03 10.13 12.57
CA ASP A 23 1.53 11.29 13.31
C ASP A 23 2.95 11.64 12.88
N ILE A 24 3.05 12.55 11.91
CA ILE A 24 4.35 13.01 11.40
C ILE A 24 5.16 13.78 12.43
N HIS A 25 4.52 14.50 13.34
CA HIS A 25 5.19 15.18 14.44
C HIS A 25 5.97 14.18 15.30
N LEU A 26 5.33 13.07 15.66
CA LEU A 26 5.94 11.99 16.42
C LEU A 26 7.08 11.32 15.64
N VAL A 27 6.89 11.09 14.33
CA VAL A 27 7.93 10.52 13.45
C VAL A 27 9.16 11.41 13.43
N LEU A 28 8.99 12.71 13.19
CA LEU A 28 10.12 13.66 13.13
C LEU A 28 10.85 13.72 14.48
N LYS A 29 10.13 13.81 15.60
CA LYS A 29 10.75 13.80 16.94
C LYS A 29 11.55 12.54 17.21
N ARG A 30 11.05 11.38 16.80
CA ARG A 30 11.75 10.10 16.97
C ARG A 30 13.01 10.01 16.12
N ILE A 31 12.95 10.45 14.86
CA ILE A 31 14.14 10.44 14.00
C ILE A 31 15.18 11.43 14.51
N VAL A 32 14.77 12.61 14.98
CA VAL A 32 15.66 13.59 15.63
C VAL A 32 16.29 12.97 16.88
N ALA A 33 15.52 12.31 17.73
CA ALA A 33 16.06 11.64 18.92
C ALA A 33 17.08 10.57 18.52
N LEU A 34 16.77 9.69 17.58
CA LEU A 34 17.67 8.65 17.09
C LEU A 34 18.98 9.25 16.56
N ARG A 35 18.89 10.37 15.81
CA ARG A 35 20.06 11.06 15.29
C ARG A 35 21.01 11.53 16.41
N PHE A 36 20.49 12.23 17.40
CA PHE A 36 21.30 12.81 18.48
C PHE A 36 21.68 11.81 19.57
N ASP A 37 21.05 10.64 19.59
CA ASP A 37 21.45 9.50 20.45
C ASP A 37 22.50 8.60 19.80
N GLY A 38 23.03 8.96 18.59
CA GLY A 38 24.01 8.17 17.86
C GLY A 38 23.44 6.87 17.27
N LEU A 39 22.13 6.84 16.98
CA LEU A 39 21.41 5.67 16.50
C LEU A 39 21.00 5.78 15.01
N LEU A 40 21.64 6.71 14.28
CA LEU A 40 21.55 6.84 12.82
C LEU A 40 22.94 6.98 12.18
N GLU A 41 23.96 6.39 12.80
CA GLU A 41 25.34 6.47 12.34
C GLU A 41 25.55 5.70 11.04
N GLN A 42 26.30 6.32 10.12
CA GLN A 42 26.64 5.74 8.82
C GLN A 42 27.39 4.40 9.00
N GLY A 43 26.96 3.38 8.26
CA GLY A 43 27.54 2.05 8.29
C GLY A 43 27.04 1.16 9.44
N LEU A 44 26.34 1.76 10.43
CA LEU A 44 25.77 1.04 11.57
C LEU A 44 24.23 1.00 11.54
N HIS A 45 23.61 2.14 11.17
CA HIS A 45 22.16 2.29 11.24
C HIS A 45 21.63 2.92 9.94
N ASP A 46 21.92 2.29 8.82
CA ASP A 46 21.63 2.81 7.48
C ASP A 46 20.19 2.59 7.02
N PHE A 47 19.36 1.94 7.85
CA PHE A 47 18.05 1.46 7.40
C PHE A 47 16.92 1.82 8.36
N MET A 48 15.79 2.27 7.80
CA MET A 48 14.55 2.47 8.54
C MET A 48 13.37 1.93 7.74
N HIS A 49 12.51 1.16 8.40
CA HIS A 49 11.32 0.58 7.80
C HIS A 49 10.04 1.11 8.45
N PHE A 50 9.11 1.58 7.61
CA PHE A 50 7.80 2.04 8.04
C PHE A 50 6.73 0.99 7.70
N LEU A 51 6.10 0.45 8.75
CA LEU A 51 5.11 -0.61 8.65
C LEU A 51 3.70 -0.03 8.41
N GLY A 52 3.03 -0.53 7.39
CA GLY A 52 1.59 -0.31 7.21
C GLY A 52 1.21 0.99 6.50
N THR A 53 2.07 1.60 5.69
CA THR A 53 1.72 2.80 4.92
C THR A 53 1.38 2.49 3.47
N SER A 54 0.24 3.02 2.99
CA SER A 54 -0.24 2.84 1.62
C SER A 54 -0.51 4.14 0.87
N LYS A 55 -0.58 5.27 1.57
CA LYS A 55 -0.90 6.57 0.97
C LYS A 55 0.26 7.06 0.10
N LEU A 56 -0.05 7.55 -1.10
CA LEU A 56 0.95 8.06 -2.05
C LEU A 56 1.67 9.30 -1.53
N GLU A 57 0.96 10.15 -0.81
CA GLU A 57 1.51 11.34 -0.18
C GLU A 57 2.55 11.00 0.91
N TRP A 58 2.32 9.90 1.64
CA TRP A 58 3.32 9.41 2.61
C TRP A 58 4.60 8.92 1.93
N ALA A 59 4.51 8.35 0.75
CA ALA A 59 5.69 7.96 -0.01
C ALA A 59 6.59 9.16 -0.33
N THR A 60 6.01 10.29 -0.73
CA THR A 60 6.77 11.52 -1.00
C THR A 60 7.31 12.16 0.27
N LEU A 61 6.53 12.16 1.35
CA LEU A 61 6.94 12.65 2.67
C LEU A 61 8.15 11.86 3.21
N LEU A 62 8.09 10.54 3.19
CA LEU A 62 9.20 9.69 3.63
C LEU A 62 10.44 9.85 2.73
N THR A 63 10.24 10.11 1.45
CA THR A 63 11.34 10.42 0.52
C THR A 63 12.04 11.72 0.90
N ASP A 64 11.32 12.78 1.27
CA ASP A 64 11.92 14.03 1.72
C ASP A 64 12.68 13.87 3.03
N ILE A 65 12.14 13.12 3.99
CA ILE A 65 12.86 12.79 5.24
C ILE A 65 14.16 12.04 4.92
N GLN A 66 14.10 11.03 4.05
CA GLN A 66 15.29 10.29 3.63
C GLN A 66 16.33 11.20 2.99
N ARG A 67 15.91 12.09 2.10
CA ARG A 67 16.80 13.05 1.42
C ARG A 67 17.48 14.00 2.42
N ALA A 68 16.72 14.52 3.38
CA ALA A 68 17.26 15.41 4.40
C ALA A 68 18.26 14.70 5.32
N VAL A 69 17.93 13.49 5.79
CA VAL A 69 18.86 12.68 6.60
C VAL A 69 20.13 12.35 5.81
N ARG A 70 20.01 11.98 4.53
CA ARG A 70 21.17 11.72 3.66
C ARG A 70 22.06 12.94 3.46
N LYS A 71 21.45 14.09 3.28
CA LYS A 71 22.17 15.35 3.02
C LYS A 71 22.95 15.84 4.23
N TYR A 72 22.40 15.70 5.42
CA TYR A 72 22.90 16.39 6.61
C TYR A 72 23.49 15.46 7.67
N HIS A 73 23.30 14.14 7.56
CA HIS A 73 23.73 13.23 8.61
C HIS A 73 24.31 11.90 8.10
N ASN A 74 23.51 11.06 7.45
CA ASN A 74 23.92 9.72 7.04
C ASN A 74 23.64 9.49 5.54
N PRO A 75 24.63 9.61 4.64
CA PRO A 75 24.44 9.50 3.20
C PRO A 75 23.96 8.12 2.72
N ASN A 76 24.14 7.07 3.54
CA ASN A 76 23.69 5.72 3.23
C ASN A 76 22.24 5.47 3.66
N PHE A 77 21.64 6.37 4.43
CA PHE A 77 20.34 6.16 5.04
C PHE A 77 19.25 5.84 4.01
N THR A 78 18.53 4.77 4.26
CA THR A 78 17.47 4.28 3.36
C THR A 78 16.18 4.06 4.14
N ILE A 79 15.10 4.65 3.65
CA ILE A 79 13.75 4.40 4.15
C ILE A 79 13.06 3.43 3.19
N THR A 80 12.44 2.41 3.76
CA THR A 80 11.50 1.53 3.08
C THR A 80 10.16 1.52 3.80
N PHE A 81 9.11 1.12 3.11
CA PHE A 81 7.79 0.94 3.71
C PHE A 81 7.04 -0.16 2.99
N ASP A 82 6.04 -0.71 3.67
CA ASP A 82 5.14 -1.74 3.15
C ASP A 82 3.68 -1.43 3.46
N CYS A 83 2.79 -2.15 2.82
CA CYS A 83 1.39 -2.19 3.20
C CYS A 83 0.71 -3.47 2.71
N ALA A 84 -0.34 -3.87 3.41
CA ALA A 84 -1.21 -4.98 3.02
C ALA A 84 -2.28 -4.58 1.98
N SER A 85 -2.41 -3.29 1.62
CA SER A 85 -3.51 -2.77 0.81
C SER A 85 -3.71 -3.47 -0.54
N PRO A 86 -2.66 -3.77 -1.35
CA PRO A 86 -2.84 -4.49 -2.60
C PRO A 86 -3.38 -5.91 -2.42
N PHE A 87 -2.94 -6.59 -1.36
CA PHE A 87 -3.39 -7.94 -1.02
C PHE A 87 -4.84 -7.93 -0.52
N LEU A 88 -5.17 -6.97 0.35
CA LEU A 88 -6.53 -6.77 0.86
C LEU A 88 -7.50 -6.39 -0.25
N ALA A 89 -7.10 -5.57 -1.21
CA ALA A 89 -7.91 -5.26 -2.39
C ALA A 89 -8.28 -6.54 -3.13
N THR A 90 -7.30 -7.41 -3.41
CA THR A 90 -7.55 -8.69 -4.05
C THR A 90 -8.45 -9.59 -3.20
N ALA A 91 -8.19 -9.70 -1.90
CA ALA A 91 -9.02 -10.50 -0.99
C ALA A 91 -10.48 -10.02 -0.94
N ASN A 92 -10.70 -8.72 -1.15
CA ASN A 92 -12.03 -8.10 -1.24
C ASN A 92 -12.61 -8.09 -2.68
N GLY A 93 -12.03 -8.84 -3.61
CA GLY A 93 -12.52 -8.92 -4.98
C GLY A 93 -12.32 -7.64 -5.78
N GLN A 94 -11.26 -6.87 -5.52
CA GLN A 94 -10.98 -5.61 -6.18
C GLN A 94 -9.68 -5.66 -6.97
N ILE A 95 -9.67 -5.00 -8.12
CA ILE A 95 -8.49 -4.83 -8.96
C ILE A 95 -8.17 -3.34 -9.15
N TYR A 96 -6.90 -2.99 -9.09
CA TYR A 96 -6.44 -1.64 -9.38
C TYR A 96 -6.47 -1.39 -10.88
N ILE A 97 -7.07 -0.28 -11.30
CA ILE A 97 -7.17 0.07 -12.72
C ILE A 97 -6.30 1.27 -13.10
N GLN A 98 -6.12 2.20 -12.19
CA GLN A 98 -5.45 3.47 -12.47
C GLN A 98 -4.94 4.12 -11.20
N THR A 99 -3.87 4.92 -11.35
CA THR A 99 -3.40 5.86 -10.33
C THR A 99 -3.60 7.29 -10.80
N GLU A 100 -4.10 8.13 -9.93
CA GLU A 100 -4.32 9.56 -10.19
C GLU A 100 -3.48 10.40 -9.25
N THR A 101 -2.50 11.11 -9.79
CA THR A 101 -1.57 11.99 -9.06
C THR A 101 -1.54 13.41 -9.61
N LYS A 102 -2.35 13.70 -10.65
CA LYS A 102 -2.40 15.06 -11.26
C LYS A 102 -3.15 16.05 -10.40
N ASP A 103 -4.17 15.61 -9.67
CA ASP A 103 -4.89 16.43 -8.72
C ASP A 103 -4.07 16.51 -7.43
N ARG A 104 -3.55 17.69 -7.12
CA ARG A 104 -2.74 17.93 -5.92
C ARG A 104 -3.51 17.72 -4.61
N THR A 105 -4.83 17.87 -4.65
CA THR A 105 -5.67 17.76 -3.45
C THR A 105 -5.92 16.31 -3.05
N LYS A 106 -5.85 15.39 -4.00
CA LYS A 106 -6.18 13.98 -3.77
C LYS A 106 -5.43 13.05 -4.72
N TRP A 107 -4.46 12.36 -4.18
CA TRP A 107 -3.76 11.28 -4.87
C TRP A 107 -4.40 9.94 -4.51
N VAL A 108 -4.82 9.18 -5.50
CA VAL A 108 -5.62 7.99 -5.26
C VAL A 108 -5.28 6.82 -6.19
N TYR A 109 -5.48 5.62 -5.66
CA TYR A 109 -5.64 4.42 -6.46
C TYR A 109 -7.11 4.27 -6.85
N ARG A 110 -7.39 4.05 -8.12
CA ARG A 110 -8.71 3.66 -8.59
C ARG A 110 -8.81 2.15 -8.61
N MET A 111 -9.78 1.63 -7.88
CA MET A 111 -10.10 0.20 -7.80
C MET A 111 -11.53 -0.01 -8.27
N VAL A 112 -11.76 -1.16 -8.89
CA VAL A 112 -13.11 -1.62 -9.27
C VAL A 112 -13.27 -3.08 -8.85
N PRO A 113 -14.51 -3.56 -8.69
CA PRO A 113 -14.75 -5.00 -8.53
C PRO A 113 -14.10 -5.78 -9.68
N SER A 114 -13.54 -6.92 -9.37
CA SER A 114 -13.01 -7.84 -10.37
C SER A 114 -14.14 -8.42 -11.24
N ILE A 115 -13.78 -9.14 -12.30
CA ILE A 115 -14.77 -9.76 -13.20
C ILE A 115 -15.52 -10.85 -12.47
N ASP A 116 -16.80 -10.62 -12.18
CA ASP A 116 -17.67 -11.51 -11.39
C ASP A 116 -18.89 -12.03 -12.17
N GLU A 117 -18.98 -11.74 -13.46
CA GLU A 117 -20.07 -12.25 -14.30
C GLU A 117 -19.74 -13.62 -14.90
N LEU A 118 -20.63 -14.58 -14.72
CA LEU A 118 -20.47 -15.97 -15.18
C LEU A 118 -20.17 -16.08 -16.69
N LYS A 119 -20.70 -15.16 -17.51
CA LYS A 119 -20.43 -15.15 -18.97
C LYS A 119 -18.95 -15.06 -19.33
N TYR A 120 -18.13 -14.50 -18.43
CA TYR A 120 -16.69 -14.37 -18.64
C TYR A 120 -15.88 -15.60 -18.21
N ALA A 121 -16.49 -16.58 -17.56
CA ALA A 121 -15.82 -17.80 -17.12
C ALA A 121 -15.25 -18.64 -18.28
N THR A 122 -15.78 -18.48 -19.48
CA THR A 122 -15.31 -19.14 -20.71
C THR A 122 -14.74 -18.17 -21.74
N ASP A 123 -14.58 -16.90 -21.40
CA ASP A 123 -14.10 -15.88 -22.32
C ASP A 123 -12.59 -15.98 -22.51
N THR A 124 -12.18 -16.39 -23.69
CA THR A 124 -10.77 -16.61 -24.07
C THR A 124 -10.12 -15.42 -24.77
N ARG A 125 -10.82 -14.29 -24.90
CA ARG A 125 -10.21 -13.06 -25.42
C ARG A 125 -9.06 -12.63 -24.52
N ASN A 126 -8.07 -11.92 -25.10
CA ASN A 126 -7.05 -11.26 -24.28
C ASN A 126 -7.72 -10.36 -23.24
N PHE A 127 -7.23 -10.41 -22.00
CA PHE A 127 -7.85 -9.74 -20.87
C PHE A 127 -8.03 -8.24 -21.12
N ARG A 128 -6.96 -7.57 -21.55
CA ARG A 128 -6.99 -6.13 -21.82
C ARG A 128 -8.04 -5.78 -22.86
N ASP A 129 -8.01 -6.49 -24.00
CA ASP A 129 -8.90 -6.20 -25.12
C ASP A 129 -10.37 -6.52 -24.77
N GLY A 130 -10.59 -7.62 -24.05
CA GLY A 130 -11.91 -8.01 -23.60
C GLY A 130 -12.51 -7.01 -22.60
N VAL A 131 -11.77 -6.65 -21.57
CA VAL A 131 -12.28 -5.73 -20.53
C VAL A 131 -12.48 -4.31 -21.04
N LEU A 132 -11.63 -3.85 -21.95
CA LEU A 132 -11.78 -2.52 -22.57
C LEU A 132 -12.93 -2.50 -23.59
N ALA A 133 -13.04 -3.52 -24.44
CA ALA A 133 -14.09 -3.61 -25.45
C ALA A 133 -15.50 -3.67 -24.81
N ASP A 134 -15.63 -4.39 -23.70
CA ASP A 134 -16.90 -4.51 -23.00
C ASP A 134 -17.16 -3.36 -22.01
N GLY A 135 -16.21 -2.42 -21.90
CA GLY A 135 -16.32 -1.26 -21.02
C GLY A 135 -16.26 -1.58 -19.51
N ILE A 136 -15.82 -2.79 -19.15
CA ILE A 136 -15.74 -3.25 -17.77
C ILE A 136 -14.79 -2.38 -16.96
N PHE A 137 -13.59 -2.10 -17.51
CA PHE A 137 -12.59 -1.26 -16.86
C PHE A 137 -12.23 -0.08 -17.76
N LYS A 138 -12.71 1.10 -17.41
CA LYS A 138 -12.24 2.32 -18.07
C LYS A 138 -10.83 2.66 -17.59
N ASN A 139 -9.96 3.03 -18.52
CA ASN A 139 -8.58 3.49 -18.23
C ASN A 139 -7.72 2.45 -17.49
N PHE A 140 -7.91 1.17 -17.77
CA PHE A 140 -7.12 0.12 -17.17
C PHE A 140 -5.64 0.25 -17.54
N THR A 141 -4.77 0.35 -16.53
CA THR A 141 -3.32 0.34 -16.71
C THR A 141 -2.82 -1.10 -16.64
N ASN A 142 -2.37 -1.61 -17.77
CA ASN A 142 -1.89 -2.98 -17.89
C ASN A 142 -0.58 -3.19 -17.12
N SER A 143 -0.44 -4.35 -16.50
CA SER A 143 0.82 -4.80 -15.91
C SER A 143 1.44 -5.92 -16.75
N PRO A 144 2.73 -6.23 -16.59
CA PRO A 144 3.34 -7.39 -17.26
C PRO A 144 2.61 -8.71 -16.98
N LEU A 145 1.91 -8.81 -15.84
CA LEU A 145 1.13 -9.99 -15.45
C LEU A 145 -0.19 -10.11 -16.22
N THR A 146 -0.72 -8.98 -16.72
CA THR A 146 -2.02 -8.94 -17.40
C THR A 146 -1.91 -8.83 -18.92
N GLU A 147 -0.70 -8.73 -19.48
CA GLU A 147 -0.49 -8.59 -20.92
C GLU A 147 -0.89 -9.81 -21.75
N ASN A 148 -0.64 -10.99 -21.22
CA ASN A 148 -0.76 -12.25 -21.96
C ASN A 148 -1.78 -13.21 -21.36
N ILE A 149 -2.67 -12.73 -20.49
CA ILE A 149 -3.75 -13.53 -19.89
C ILE A 149 -5.05 -13.33 -20.63
N LYS A 150 -5.99 -14.23 -20.39
CA LYS A 150 -7.33 -14.19 -20.93
C LYS A 150 -8.32 -13.64 -19.90
N VAL A 151 -9.48 -13.21 -20.34
CA VAL A 151 -10.54 -12.71 -19.45
C VAL A 151 -10.94 -13.76 -18.42
N ASN A 152 -11.05 -15.02 -18.82
CA ASN A 152 -11.40 -16.12 -17.90
C ASN A 152 -10.30 -16.46 -16.89
N ASP A 153 -9.05 -16.05 -17.10
CA ASP A 153 -7.97 -16.29 -16.14
C ASP A 153 -8.10 -15.41 -14.88
N VAL A 154 -8.85 -14.31 -14.96
CA VAL A 154 -9.10 -13.39 -13.84
C VAL A 154 -10.56 -13.30 -13.42
N CYS A 155 -11.44 -14.03 -14.09
CA CYS A 155 -12.83 -14.18 -13.69
C CYS A 155 -12.91 -14.98 -12.38
N ILE A 156 -13.77 -14.54 -11.45
CA ILE A 156 -13.97 -15.25 -10.18
C ILE A 156 -14.58 -16.64 -10.34
N TYR A 157 -15.19 -16.93 -11.49
CA TYR A 157 -15.74 -18.23 -11.80
C TYR A 157 -14.74 -19.06 -12.60
N ALA A 158 -14.42 -20.26 -12.12
CA ALA A 158 -13.61 -21.18 -12.91
C ALA A 158 -14.42 -21.73 -14.10
N PRO A 159 -13.74 -22.07 -15.23
CA PRO A 159 -14.42 -22.60 -16.42
C PRO A 159 -15.31 -23.81 -16.16
N GLY A 160 -14.96 -24.67 -15.20
CA GLY A 160 -15.77 -25.83 -14.79
C GLY A 160 -17.07 -25.48 -14.06
N ASP A 161 -17.20 -24.26 -13.55
CA ASP A 161 -18.39 -23.81 -12.81
C ASP A 161 -19.51 -23.35 -13.76
N VAL A 162 -19.21 -23.16 -15.05
CA VAL A 162 -20.17 -22.72 -16.08
C VAL A 162 -21.34 -23.65 -16.20
N ASN A 163 -21.13 -24.93 -15.92
CA ASN A 163 -22.16 -25.96 -15.97
C ASN A 163 -23.00 -26.03 -14.68
N LYS A 164 -22.67 -25.26 -13.68
CA LYS A 164 -23.40 -25.17 -12.43
C LYS A 164 -24.24 -23.89 -12.45
N VAL A 165 -25.44 -24.01 -12.92
CA VAL A 165 -26.37 -22.90 -13.06
C VAL A 165 -26.47 -22.10 -11.76
N GLY A 166 -26.00 -20.86 -11.81
CA GLY A 166 -26.50 -19.80 -10.96
C GLY A 166 -25.91 -19.67 -9.55
N GLY A 167 -24.65 -20.03 -9.32
CA GLY A 167 -24.10 -19.84 -7.98
C GLY A 167 -22.63 -19.44 -7.93
N PRO A 168 -22.18 -18.78 -6.86
CA PRO A 168 -20.77 -18.63 -6.58
C PRO A 168 -20.10 -20.00 -6.56
N LYS A 169 -18.82 -20.05 -6.91
CA LYS A 169 -18.02 -21.28 -6.90
C LYS A 169 -18.16 -22.01 -5.57
N ILE A 170 -18.84 -23.15 -5.61
CA ILE A 170 -18.95 -24.04 -4.46
C ILE A 170 -17.73 -24.95 -4.51
N LEU A 171 -16.84 -24.88 -3.52
CA LEU A 171 -15.78 -25.86 -3.39
C LEU A 171 -16.41 -27.23 -3.12
N LYS A 172 -16.18 -28.16 -4.04
CA LYS A 172 -16.74 -29.50 -3.97
C LYS A 172 -16.33 -30.15 -2.65
N GLY A 173 -17.30 -30.43 -1.77
CA GLY A 173 -17.08 -31.13 -0.52
C GLY A 173 -16.93 -30.28 0.76
N GLU A 174 -16.95 -28.95 0.68
CA GLU A 174 -17.05 -28.14 1.88
C GLU A 174 -18.52 -28.05 2.33
N ILE A 175 -18.85 -28.78 3.37
CA ILE A 175 -20.15 -28.74 4.06
C ILE A 175 -20.05 -27.67 5.15
N ASP A 176 -21.04 -26.80 5.25
CA ASP A 176 -21.12 -25.84 6.34
C ASP A 176 -21.37 -26.58 7.66
N ARG A 177 -20.64 -26.18 8.72
CA ARG A 177 -20.69 -26.87 10.00
C ARG A 177 -20.97 -25.90 11.11
N ASP A 178 -21.76 -26.34 12.06
CA ASP A 178 -22.01 -25.57 13.28
C ASP A 178 -20.75 -25.51 14.19
N LYS A 179 -20.88 -24.77 15.29
CA LYS A 179 -19.80 -24.62 16.31
C LYS A 179 -19.35 -25.93 16.95
N HIS A 180 -20.08 -27.01 16.78
CA HIS A 180 -19.76 -28.35 17.31
C HIS A 180 -19.23 -29.29 16.22
N GLY A 181 -19.11 -28.79 14.96
CA GLY A 181 -18.63 -29.56 13.83
C GLY A 181 -19.68 -30.42 13.13
N ALA A 182 -20.96 -30.30 13.52
CA ALA A 182 -22.07 -31.00 12.84
C ALA A 182 -22.47 -30.29 11.56
N PRO A 183 -22.86 -31.00 10.48
CA PRO A 183 -23.36 -30.40 9.26
C PRO A 183 -24.60 -29.54 9.52
N ILE A 184 -24.63 -28.34 8.92
CA ILE A 184 -25.82 -27.51 8.91
C ILE A 184 -26.73 -28.04 7.78
N LEU A 185 -28.00 -28.27 8.09
CA LEU A 185 -28.97 -28.73 7.11
C LEU A 185 -29.82 -27.59 6.56
N ASP A 186 -30.22 -27.68 5.30
CA ASP A 186 -31.19 -26.76 4.70
C ASP A 186 -32.62 -27.09 5.16
N GLU A 187 -33.61 -26.31 4.71
CA GLU A 187 -35.02 -26.54 5.03
C GLU A 187 -35.57 -27.87 4.52
N GLN A 188 -34.88 -28.48 3.59
CA GLN A 188 -35.23 -29.80 3.00
C GLN A 188 -34.48 -30.95 3.70
N GLY A 189 -33.61 -30.66 4.69
CA GLY A 189 -32.85 -31.66 5.43
C GLY A 189 -31.57 -32.11 4.71
N ASN A 190 -31.13 -31.45 3.65
CA ASN A 190 -29.86 -31.73 2.99
C ASN A 190 -28.71 -30.94 3.64
N GLU A 191 -27.50 -31.51 3.61
CA GLU A 191 -26.33 -30.82 4.07
C GLU A 191 -26.07 -29.53 3.27
N GLN A 192 -26.00 -28.38 3.97
CA GLN A 192 -25.68 -27.10 3.34
C GLN A 192 -24.22 -27.09 2.93
N VAL A 193 -23.99 -26.88 1.65
CA VAL A 193 -22.63 -26.60 1.16
C VAL A 193 -22.30 -25.15 1.45
N ARG A 194 -21.14 -24.94 2.07
CA ARG A 194 -20.67 -23.62 2.44
C ARG A 194 -20.57 -22.71 1.21
N LYS A 195 -21.38 -21.68 1.19
CA LYS A 195 -21.23 -20.60 0.22
C LYS A 195 -20.08 -19.74 0.67
N ARG A 196 -18.99 -19.74 -0.07
CA ARG A 196 -17.96 -18.72 0.12
C ARG A 196 -18.49 -17.43 -0.46
N ASP A 197 -18.74 -16.45 0.40
CA ASP A 197 -18.95 -15.09 -0.03
C ASP A 197 -17.71 -14.63 -0.81
N SER A 198 -17.89 -14.37 -2.09
CA SER A 198 -17.13 -13.51 -2.98
C SER A 198 -15.69 -13.85 -3.40
N THR A 199 -14.95 -14.78 -2.87
CA THR A 199 -13.57 -15.05 -3.29
C THR A 199 -13.27 -16.51 -3.51
N SER A 200 -13.99 -17.13 -4.43
CA SER A 200 -13.69 -18.49 -4.85
C SER A 200 -12.79 -18.53 -6.10
N TRP A 201 -11.89 -17.57 -6.25
CA TRP A 201 -10.87 -17.63 -7.27
C TRP A 201 -10.01 -18.85 -7.06
N ASP A 202 -9.64 -19.51 -8.15
CA ASP A 202 -8.56 -20.48 -8.07
C ASP A 202 -7.25 -19.75 -7.72
N SER A 203 -6.25 -20.52 -7.29
CA SER A 203 -4.99 -19.97 -6.85
C SER A 203 -4.27 -19.15 -7.93
N PHE A 204 -4.48 -19.48 -9.20
CA PHE A 204 -3.83 -18.79 -10.31
C PHE A 204 -4.46 -17.41 -10.55
N SER A 205 -5.78 -17.32 -10.66
CA SER A 205 -6.50 -16.06 -10.83
C SER A 205 -6.22 -15.11 -9.66
N TYR A 206 -6.21 -15.65 -8.43
CA TYR A 206 -5.89 -14.87 -7.23
C TYR A 206 -4.47 -14.33 -7.28
N ALA A 207 -3.49 -15.17 -7.61
CA ALA A 207 -2.09 -14.78 -7.68
C ALA A 207 -1.82 -13.71 -8.75
N ILE A 208 -2.44 -13.82 -9.93
CA ILE A 208 -2.32 -12.83 -11.00
C ILE A 208 -2.87 -11.48 -10.56
N GLN A 209 -4.07 -11.43 -9.99
CA GLN A 209 -4.68 -10.19 -9.55
C GLN A 209 -3.92 -9.55 -8.39
N MET A 210 -3.45 -10.37 -7.45
CA MET A 210 -2.61 -9.90 -6.36
C MET A 210 -1.29 -9.31 -6.89
N GLY A 211 -0.63 -10.02 -7.80
CA GLY A 211 0.60 -9.54 -8.44
C GLY A 211 0.38 -8.24 -9.22
N HIS A 212 -0.73 -8.13 -9.97
CA HIS A 212 -1.11 -6.91 -10.66
C HIS A 212 -1.34 -5.74 -9.69
N ASN A 213 -2.06 -5.96 -8.59
CA ASN A 213 -2.32 -4.93 -7.58
C ASN A 213 -1.00 -4.47 -6.91
N VAL A 214 -0.09 -5.40 -6.60
CA VAL A 214 1.23 -5.07 -6.05
C VAL A 214 2.05 -4.27 -7.06
N TRP A 215 2.11 -4.70 -8.31
CA TRP A 215 2.79 -3.97 -9.38
C TRP A 215 2.24 -2.56 -9.54
N SER A 216 0.91 -2.42 -9.58
CA SER A 216 0.24 -1.13 -9.69
C SER A 216 0.57 -0.21 -8.51
N HIS A 217 0.63 -0.77 -7.29
CA HIS A 217 0.99 -0.02 -6.10
C HIS A 217 2.43 0.51 -6.16
N ILE A 218 3.39 -0.35 -6.52
CA ILE A 218 4.81 0.04 -6.65
C ILE A 218 4.97 1.14 -7.70
N ASN A 219 4.33 0.99 -8.87
CA ASN A 219 4.40 2.00 -9.92
C ASN A 219 3.72 3.31 -9.53
N ALA A 220 2.64 3.25 -8.77
CA ALA A 220 1.97 4.43 -8.25
C ALA A 220 2.86 5.24 -7.30
N VAL A 221 3.57 4.56 -6.39
CA VAL A 221 4.55 5.20 -5.50
C VAL A 221 5.68 5.86 -6.28
N GLN A 222 6.21 5.18 -7.30
CA GLN A 222 7.26 5.75 -8.16
C GLN A 222 6.74 6.95 -8.96
N GLU A 223 5.52 6.87 -9.49
CA GLU A 223 4.89 7.97 -10.19
C GLU A 223 4.62 9.16 -9.27
N ALA A 224 4.15 8.93 -8.05
CA ALA A 224 3.97 9.96 -7.03
C ALA A 224 5.27 10.74 -6.78
N ASN A 225 6.39 10.04 -6.60
CA ASN A 225 7.69 10.68 -6.44
C ASN A 225 8.12 11.46 -7.70
N ARG A 226 7.89 10.92 -8.91
CA ARG A 226 8.19 11.66 -10.16
C ARG A 226 7.37 12.94 -10.30
N GLN A 227 6.07 12.88 -9.99
CA GLN A 227 5.18 14.05 -10.01
C GLN A 227 5.64 15.09 -8.98
N TYR A 228 5.96 14.65 -7.78
CA TYR A 228 6.47 15.51 -6.72
C TYR A 228 7.78 16.20 -7.14
N ASP A 229 8.73 15.48 -7.69
CA ASP A 229 10.01 16.02 -8.17
C ASP A 229 9.84 16.97 -9.36
N SER A 230 8.79 16.80 -10.16
CA SER A 230 8.43 17.73 -11.25
C SER A 230 7.68 18.98 -10.78
N GLY A 231 7.45 19.14 -9.47
CA GLY A 231 6.79 20.30 -8.87
C GLY A 231 5.29 20.13 -8.58
N SER A 232 4.72 18.94 -8.83
CA SER A 232 3.34 18.63 -8.41
C SER A 232 3.32 18.18 -6.96
N VAL A 233 3.38 19.13 -6.03
CA VAL A 233 3.42 18.84 -4.59
C VAL A 233 2.00 18.56 -4.08
N PRO A 234 1.78 17.44 -3.34
CA PRO A 234 0.50 17.17 -2.71
C PRO A 234 0.09 18.29 -1.74
N ALA A 235 -1.19 18.60 -1.69
CA ALA A 235 -1.69 19.71 -0.88
C ALA A 235 -1.34 19.55 0.61
N MET A 236 -1.36 18.32 1.11
CA MET A 236 -0.98 18.05 2.51
C MET A 236 0.48 18.37 2.85
N LEU A 237 1.35 18.52 1.85
CA LEU A 237 2.77 18.86 2.04
C LEU A 237 3.06 20.33 1.77
N VAL A 238 2.04 21.16 1.69
CA VAL A 238 2.13 22.61 1.49
C VAL A 238 1.26 23.31 2.50
N GLU A 239 1.86 24.21 3.30
CA GLU A 239 1.11 25.10 4.18
C GLU A 239 0.90 26.44 3.48
N GLU A 240 -0.30 26.66 2.99
CA GLU A 240 -0.65 27.88 2.22
C GLU A 240 -0.72 29.14 3.10
N GLN A 241 -0.89 28.98 4.42
CA GLN A 241 -0.99 30.12 5.34
C GLN A 241 0.36 30.77 5.68
N PHE A 242 1.47 30.08 5.41
CA PHE A 242 2.82 30.55 5.67
C PHE A 242 3.61 30.79 4.38
N ASP A 243 3.15 31.69 3.52
CA ASP A 243 3.80 32.01 2.25
C ASP A 243 4.13 30.79 1.37
N ARG A 244 3.28 29.77 1.38
CA ARG A 244 3.46 28.49 0.71
C ARG A 244 4.68 27.72 1.22
N LEU A 245 4.75 27.52 2.53
CA LEU A 245 5.78 26.70 3.14
C LEU A 245 5.63 25.23 2.69
N TYR A 246 6.72 24.69 2.19
CA TYR A 246 6.77 23.29 1.76
C TYR A 246 7.32 22.39 2.86
N PHE A 247 6.75 21.21 3.03
CA PHE A 247 7.23 20.18 3.96
C PHE A 247 8.73 19.92 3.82
N ARG A 248 9.22 19.81 2.60
CA ARG A 248 10.63 19.64 2.27
C ARG A 248 11.53 20.66 2.96
N ASP A 249 11.17 21.94 2.88
CA ASP A 249 12.01 23.03 3.40
C ASP A 249 12.10 22.97 4.91
N VAL A 250 10.99 22.65 5.58
CA VAL A 250 10.97 22.50 7.05
C VAL A 250 11.75 21.26 7.48
N VAL A 251 11.60 20.14 6.81
CA VAL A 251 12.37 18.91 7.09
C VAL A 251 13.87 19.14 6.86
N GLU A 252 14.25 19.85 5.80
CA GLU A 252 15.65 20.22 5.60
C GLU A 252 16.17 21.10 6.75
N ALA A 253 15.43 22.09 7.22
CA ALA A 253 15.81 22.93 8.36
C ALA A 253 16.00 22.10 9.62
N ILE A 254 15.11 21.16 9.92
CA ILE A 254 15.23 20.27 11.09
C ILE A 254 16.53 19.46 11.06
N PHE A 255 16.89 18.91 9.91
CA PHE A 255 18.08 18.07 9.80
C PHE A 255 19.37 18.85 9.53
N ALA A 256 19.30 20.12 9.12
CA ALA A 256 20.46 20.99 8.93
C ALA A 256 21.05 21.48 10.26
N THR A 257 20.22 21.62 11.32
CA THR A 257 20.75 22.11 12.62
C THR A 257 21.61 21.05 13.32
N PRO A 258 22.74 21.46 13.91
CA PRO A 258 23.59 20.57 14.69
C PRO A 258 23.10 20.36 16.13
N ASN A 259 22.04 21.04 16.55
CA ASN A 259 21.55 21.09 17.92
C ASN A 259 20.18 20.41 18.05
N ARG A 260 20.04 19.48 19.03
CA ARG A 260 18.80 18.76 19.31
C ARG A 260 17.65 19.69 19.68
N ASP A 261 17.92 20.67 20.55
CA ASP A 261 16.87 21.54 21.06
C ASP A 261 16.35 22.47 19.96
N GLU A 262 17.23 22.94 19.08
CA GLU A 262 16.86 23.73 17.90
C GLU A 262 16.02 22.87 16.92
N ALA A 263 16.41 21.62 16.64
CA ALA A 263 15.64 20.72 15.80
C ALA A 263 14.22 20.49 16.37
N ASN A 264 14.12 20.26 17.68
CA ASN A 264 12.84 20.11 18.35
C ASN A 264 12.04 21.42 18.36
N ALA A 265 12.68 22.58 18.52
CA ALA A 265 12.01 23.88 18.46
C ALA A 265 11.37 24.12 17.09
N ILE A 266 12.06 23.78 15.99
CA ILE A 266 11.50 23.85 14.64
C ILE A 266 10.29 22.94 14.51
N ILE A 267 10.37 21.69 15.00
CA ILE A 267 9.23 20.77 14.98
C ILE A 267 8.02 21.34 15.73
N GLU A 268 8.23 21.96 16.90
CA GLU A 268 7.14 22.56 17.69
C GLU A 268 6.57 23.82 17.02
N GLU A 269 7.40 24.65 16.43
CA GLU A 269 6.99 25.86 15.70
C GLU A 269 5.96 25.53 14.62
N TYR A 270 6.19 24.44 13.87
CA TYR A 270 5.30 23.99 12.81
C TYR A 270 4.27 22.93 13.26
N SER A 271 3.97 22.82 14.54
CA SER A 271 3.05 21.80 15.10
C SER A 271 1.68 21.79 14.42
N LYS A 272 1.13 22.94 14.07
CA LYS A 272 -0.15 23.03 13.34
C LYS A 272 -0.09 22.46 11.92
N PHE A 273 1.06 22.62 11.27
CA PHE A 273 1.29 22.04 9.94
C PHE A 273 1.31 20.50 10.03
N TRP A 274 2.05 19.95 10.99
CA TRP A 274 2.10 18.50 11.19
C TRP A 274 0.71 17.89 11.44
N MET A 275 -0.12 18.58 12.20
CA MET A 275 -1.48 18.13 12.49
C MET A 275 -2.40 18.11 11.27
N SER A 276 -2.07 18.80 10.19
CA SER A 276 -2.81 18.75 8.92
C SER A 276 -2.39 17.60 8.01
N ILE A 277 -1.27 16.94 8.31
CA ILE A 277 -0.72 15.81 7.55
C ILE A 277 -1.19 14.50 8.19
N ILE A 278 -2.43 14.10 7.96
CA ILE A 278 -3.04 12.88 8.52
C ILE A 278 -3.53 11.96 7.39
#